data_03048e8c9f92fb5c9f87876b0ff72f0b
#
_entry.id   03048e8c9f92fb5c9f87876b0ff72f0b
#
_cell.length_a   1.000
_cell.length_b   1.000
_cell.length_c   1.000
_cell.angle_alpha   90.00
_cell.angle_beta   90.00
_cell.angle_gamma   90.00
#
_symmetry.space_group_name_H-M   'P 1'
#
loop_
_entity.id
_entity.type
_entity.pdbx_description
1 polymer ?
#
loop_
_entity_poly.entity_id
_entity_poly.type
_entity_poly.pdbx_seq_one_letter_code
_entity_poly.pdbx_strand_id
1 'polypeptide(L)'
;MNKESLTAKLLDLAEGRETPETWQNWWDEHETELEALLSRGEFLKLKPCRHGFQWVPVFGSQKGAIAILEKSGTAFEASNLYQERYLAELDAFCKEQERVQREKQKEFKANNPELFGRYPKFSKALAKVLDPSDEIKPAATEEQIGNQESVLDFTLPSQVREFFLLTAGIYVSTGVIIDLFGMFDLTLHGERYCVSGEFWKDTGDDQLLLYPDDETIWYYAHGDDDYILVVGIYCD
;
A
#
# COMPACT_ATOMS: atom_id res chain seq x y z
N MET A 1 -2.43 8.48 -42.23
CA MET A 1 -2.22 9.83 -41.65
C MET A 1 -1.01 10.48 -42.26
N ASN A 2 -1.01 11.81 -42.50
CA ASN A 2 0.13 12.55 -42.98
C ASN A 2 0.76 13.40 -41.86
N LYS A 3 1.96 13.96 -42.11
CA LYS A 3 2.70 14.73 -41.09
C LYS A 3 1.98 16.01 -40.66
N GLU A 4 1.24 16.65 -41.53
CA GLU A 4 0.47 17.87 -41.23
C GLU A 4 -0.68 17.58 -40.26
N SER A 5 -1.42 16.48 -40.51
CA SER A 5 -2.50 16.02 -39.66
C SER A 5 -2.00 15.64 -38.25
N LEU A 6 -0.85 14.97 -38.19
CA LEU A 6 -0.22 14.66 -36.92
C LEU A 6 0.17 15.95 -36.18
N THR A 7 0.82 16.90 -36.85
CA THR A 7 1.22 18.18 -36.23
C THR A 7 0.02 18.94 -35.69
N ALA A 8 -1.09 19.02 -36.43
CA ALA A 8 -2.31 19.66 -35.95
C ALA A 8 -2.86 19.00 -34.69
N LYS A 9 -2.86 17.66 -34.62
CA LYS A 9 -3.32 16.92 -33.45
C LYS A 9 -2.41 17.09 -32.23
N LEU A 10 -1.08 17.17 -32.45
CA LEU A 10 -0.13 17.45 -31.40
C LEU A 10 -0.27 18.89 -30.85
N LEU A 11 -0.59 19.87 -31.70
CA LEU A 11 -0.93 21.24 -31.31
C LEU A 11 -2.17 21.24 -30.39
N ASP A 12 -3.25 20.55 -30.79
CA ASP A 12 -4.45 20.44 -29.97
C ASP A 12 -4.17 19.85 -28.58
N LEU A 13 -3.30 18.84 -28.53
CA LEU A 13 -2.90 18.24 -27.26
C LEU A 13 -1.99 19.19 -26.44
N ALA A 14 -1.01 19.84 -27.07
CA ALA A 14 -0.09 20.75 -26.38
C ALA A 14 -0.83 21.97 -25.79
N GLU A 15 -1.79 22.50 -26.53
CA GLU A 15 -2.57 23.70 -26.17
C GLU A 15 -3.83 23.38 -25.35
N GLY A 16 -4.04 22.12 -24.91
CA GLY A 16 -5.10 21.76 -23.97
C GLY A 16 -6.49 21.63 -24.59
N ARG A 17 -6.60 21.43 -25.92
CA ARG A 17 -7.90 21.33 -26.62
C ARG A 17 -8.47 19.90 -26.69
N GLU A 18 -7.69 18.88 -26.32
CA GLU A 18 -8.14 17.50 -26.27
C GLU A 18 -8.81 17.15 -24.95
N THR A 19 -9.78 16.22 -25.02
CA THR A 19 -10.26 15.52 -23.83
C THR A 19 -9.56 14.16 -23.72
N PRO A 20 -9.53 13.54 -22.51
CA PRO A 20 -8.99 12.19 -22.36
C PRO A 20 -9.61 11.17 -23.32
N GLU A 21 -10.92 11.23 -23.53
CA GLU A 21 -11.67 10.35 -24.41
C GLU A 21 -11.33 10.60 -25.89
N THR A 22 -11.34 11.87 -26.34
CA THR A 22 -11.04 12.21 -27.75
C THR A 22 -9.59 11.84 -28.09
N TRP A 23 -8.65 12.02 -27.17
CA TRP A 23 -7.26 11.62 -27.35
C TRP A 23 -7.09 10.12 -27.42
N GLN A 24 -7.73 9.35 -26.51
CA GLN A 24 -7.65 7.88 -26.53
C GLN A 24 -8.25 7.29 -27.80
N ASN A 25 -9.46 7.74 -28.18
CA ASN A 25 -10.12 7.24 -29.39
C ASN A 25 -9.29 7.53 -30.64
N TRP A 26 -8.80 8.76 -30.78
CA TRP A 26 -7.92 9.11 -31.87
C TRP A 26 -6.64 8.27 -31.92
N TRP A 27 -6.03 8.03 -30.74
CA TRP A 27 -4.85 7.16 -30.65
C TRP A 27 -5.15 5.74 -31.15
N ASP A 28 -6.24 5.14 -30.72
CA ASP A 28 -6.63 3.78 -31.07
C ASP A 28 -6.90 3.62 -32.57
N GLU A 29 -7.48 4.64 -33.19
CA GLU A 29 -7.71 4.68 -34.62
C GLU A 29 -6.43 4.78 -35.46
N HIS A 30 -5.35 5.38 -34.89
CA HIS A 30 -4.15 5.71 -35.64
C HIS A 30 -2.86 5.05 -35.10
N GLU A 31 -2.95 4.15 -34.10
CA GLU A 31 -1.78 3.58 -33.40
C GLU A 31 -0.76 2.98 -34.39
N THR A 32 -1.20 2.20 -35.37
CA THR A 32 -0.30 1.57 -36.36
C THR A 32 0.39 2.60 -37.26
N GLU A 33 -0.31 3.66 -37.68
CA GLU A 33 0.24 4.71 -38.50
C GLU A 33 1.26 5.57 -37.70
N LEU A 34 0.97 5.81 -36.42
CA LEU A 34 1.83 6.54 -35.52
C LEU A 34 3.15 5.77 -35.23
N GLU A 35 3.07 4.45 -35.09
CA GLU A 35 4.25 3.60 -34.91
C GLU A 35 5.18 3.63 -36.13
N ALA A 36 4.60 3.79 -37.33
CA ALA A 36 5.37 3.91 -38.59
C ALA A 36 5.97 5.31 -38.78
N LEU A 37 5.32 6.37 -38.27
CA LEU A 37 5.71 7.77 -38.48
C LEU A 37 6.67 8.33 -37.43
N LEU A 38 6.62 7.79 -36.19
CA LEU A 38 7.38 8.29 -35.04
C LEU A 38 8.56 7.37 -34.71
N SER A 39 9.60 7.92 -34.13
CA SER A 39 10.59 7.09 -33.46
C SER A 39 9.96 6.35 -32.28
N ARG A 40 10.54 5.20 -31.91
CA ARG A 40 10.04 4.40 -30.76
C ARG A 40 9.91 5.23 -29.48
N GLY A 41 10.84 6.15 -29.21
CA GLY A 41 10.82 7.02 -28.04
C GLY A 41 9.69 8.06 -28.09
N GLU A 42 9.43 8.65 -29.25
CA GLU A 42 8.33 9.60 -29.45
C GLU A 42 6.98 8.91 -29.34
N PHE A 43 6.83 7.73 -29.94
CA PHE A 43 5.62 6.91 -29.86
C PHE A 43 5.27 6.57 -28.40
N LEU A 44 6.24 6.07 -27.62
CA LEU A 44 6.00 5.72 -26.21
C LEU A 44 5.65 6.92 -25.32
N LYS A 45 6.22 8.10 -25.60
CA LYS A 45 5.90 9.33 -24.85
C LYS A 45 4.52 9.88 -25.16
N LEU A 46 3.98 9.60 -26.34
CA LEU A 46 2.65 10.03 -26.76
C LEU A 46 1.56 9.02 -26.38
N LYS A 47 1.92 7.76 -26.17
CA LYS A 47 0.93 6.70 -25.89
C LYS A 47 0.14 7.04 -24.62
N PRO A 48 -1.21 7.12 -24.70
CA PRO A 48 -2.03 7.44 -23.57
C PRO A 48 -1.95 6.33 -22.51
N CYS A 49 -1.73 6.71 -21.26
CA CYS A 49 -1.86 5.80 -20.13
C CYS A 49 -3.35 5.51 -19.88
N ARG A 50 -3.73 4.23 -19.85
CA ARG A 50 -5.15 3.81 -19.70
C ARG A 50 -5.53 3.50 -18.25
N HIS A 51 -4.59 3.68 -17.33
CA HIS A 51 -4.77 3.39 -15.93
C HIS A 51 -4.60 4.65 -15.09
N GLY A 52 -5.28 4.70 -13.95
CA GLY A 52 -5.19 5.80 -13.00
C GLY A 52 -6.31 6.82 -13.17
N PHE A 53 -6.00 8.10 -12.96
CA PHE A 53 -6.97 9.18 -12.98
C PHE A 53 -7.43 9.54 -14.39
N GLN A 54 -8.62 10.15 -14.47
CA GLN A 54 -9.27 10.48 -15.73
C GLN A 54 -8.39 11.33 -16.67
N TRP A 55 -7.62 12.29 -16.11
CA TRP A 55 -6.82 13.22 -16.89
C TRP A 55 -5.40 12.74 -17.22
N VAL A 56 -4.99 11.57 -16.70
CA VAL A 56 -3.66 10.98 -16.98
C VAL A 56 -3.37 10.77 -18.45
N PRO A 57 -4.33 10.28 -19.30
CA PRO A 57 -4.06 10.02 -20.71
C PRO A 57 -3.55 11.25 -21.47
N VAL A 58 -4.17 12.41 -21.28
CA VAL A 58 -3.77 13.66 -21.96
C VAL A 58 -2.61 14.35 -21.26
N PHE A 59 -2.58 14.37 -19.92
CA PHE A 59 -1.49 14.98 -19.15
C PHE A 59 -0.14 14.28 -19.41
N GLY A 60 -0.12 12.94 -19.43
CA GLY A 60 1.09 12.16 -19.74
C GLY A 60 1.58 12.39 -21.17
N SER A 61 0.65 12.31 -22.14
CA SER A 61 0.96 12.44 -23.57
C SER A 61 1.32 13.87 -23.99
N GLN A 62 0.83 14.91 -23.29
CA GLN A 62 1.11 16.31 -23.58
C GLN A 62 2.61 16.63 -23.57
N LYS A 63 3.36 16.05 -22.61
CA LYS A 63 4.83 16.23 -22.54
C LYS A 63 5.52 15.67 -23.77
N GLY A 64 5.03 14.55 -24.29
CA GLY A 64 5.50 13.95 -25.54
C GLY A 64 5.22 14.82 -26.75
N ALA A 65 3.99 15.39 -26.84
CA ALA A 65 3.59 16.30 -27.92
C ALA A 65 4.44 17.56 -27.94
N ILE A 66 4.63 18.21 -26.79
CA ILE A 66 5.49 19.38 -26.63
C ILE A 66 6.91 19.09 -27.14
N ALA A 67 7.52 18.00 -26.70
CA ALA A 67 8.88 17.65 -27.12
C ALA A 67 9.02 17.42 -28.63
N ILE A 68 7.99 16.86 -29.28
CA ILE A 68 7.98 16.66 -30.75
C ILE A 68 7.81 17.99 -31.48
N LEU A 69 6.91 18.86 -31.02
CA LEU A 69 6.68 20.18 -31.61
C LEU A 69 7.91 21.07 -31.49
N GLU A 70 8.58 21.10 -30.35
CA GLU A 70 9.84 21.81 -30.13
C GLU A 70 10.92 21.32 -31.10
N LYS A 71 11.10 19.99 -31.22
CA LYS A 71 12.08 19.39 -32.13
C LYS A 71 11.79 19.74 -33.60
N SER A 72 10.53 19.90 -33.97
CA SER A 72 10.12 20.29 -35.34
C SER A 72 10.19 21.80 -35.61
N GLY A 73 10.45 22.62 -34.56
CA GLY A 73 10.42 24.08 -34.68
C GLY A 73 9.03 24.67 -34.85
N THR A 74 7.97 23.91 -34.51
CA THR A 74 6.59 24.36 -34.61
C THR A 74 6.25 25.27 -33.42
N ALA A 75 5.73 26.47 -33.72
CA ALA A 75 5.29 27.40 -32.66
C ALA A 75 3.97 26.90 -32.02
N PHE A 76 3.87 26.96 -30.70
CA PHE A 76 2.70 26.61 -29.93
C PHE A 76 2.67 27.35 -28.60
N GLU A 77 1.52 27.40 -27.93
CA GLU A 77 1.36 27.91 -26.58
C GLU A 77 0.92 26.76 -25.65
N ALA A 78 1.85 26.30 -24.80
CA ALA A 78 1.56 25.16 -23.92
C ALA A 78 0.51 25.53 -22.86
N SER A 79 -0.53 24.70 -22.73
CA SER A 79 -1.57 24.85 -21.74
C SER A 79 -1.24 24.08 -20.46
N ASN A 80 -1.56 24.66 -19.29
CA ASN A 80 -1.47 23.98 -18.01
C ASN A 80 -2.77 23.23 -17.63
N LEU A 81 -3.79 23.29 -18.47
CA LEU A 81 -5.14 22.77 -18.19
C LEU A 81 -5.11 21.31 -17.72
N TYR A 82 -4.35 20.44 -18.39
CA TYR A 82 -4.31 19.01 -18.04
C TYR A 82 -3.63 18.76 -16.70
N GLN A 83 -2.56 19.51 -16.40
CA GLN A 83 -1.91 19.47 -15.11
C GLN A 83 -2.85 19.93 -13.98
N GLU A 84 -3.56 21.02 -14.19
CA GLU A 84 -4.51 21.56 -13.21
C GLU A 84 -5.65 20.57 -12.95
N ARG A 85 -6.20 19.96 -14.01
CA ARG A 85 -7.26 18.95 -13.90
C ARG A 85 -6.79 17.69 -13.19
N TYR A 86 -5.60 17.19 -13.55
CA TYR A 86 -4.99 16.04 -12.88
C TYR A 86 -4.74 16.30 -11.40
N LEU A 87 -4.18 17.46 -11.05
CA LEU A 87 -3.93 17.82 -9.65
C LEU A 87 -5.22 17.98 -8.85
N ALA A 88 -6.27 18.53 -9.45
CA ALA A 88 -7.59 18.64 -8.81
C ALA A 88 -8.21 17.25 -8.54
N GLU A 89 -8.08 16.31 -9.49
CA GLU A 89 -8.55 14.93 -9.34
C GLU A 89 -7.75 14.18 -8.26
N LEU A 90 -6.43 14.35 -8.24
CA LEU A 90 -5.55 13.78 -7.23
C LEU A 90 -5.89 14.31 -5.82
N ASP A 91 -6.10 15.62 -5.68
CA ASP A 91 -6.48 16.23 -4.40
C ASP A 91 -7.84 15.71 -3.89
N ALA A 92 -8.81 15.59 -4.80
CA ALA A 92 -10.12 15.01 -4.47
C ALA A 92 -10.01 13.57 -4.01
N PHE A 93 -9.19 12.76 -4.70
CA PHE A 93 -8.90 11.38 -4.31
C PHE A 93 -8.23 11.30 -2.94
N CYS A 94 -7.19 12.10 -2.69
CA CYS A 94 -6.50 12.13 -1.40
C CYS A 94 -7.44 12.50 -0.25
N LYS A 95 -8.30 13.52 -0.44
CA LYS A 95 -9.30 13.91 0.56
C LYS A 95 -10.31 12.81 0.86
N GLU A 96 -10.74 12.07 -0.17
CA GLU A 96 -11.66 10.96 0.02
C GLU A 96 -10.97 9.80 0.77
N GLN A 97 -9.71 9.47 0.44
CA GLN A 97 -8.95 8.45 1.18
C GLN A 97 -8.77 8.85 2.66
N GLU A 98 -8.43 10.12 2.93
CA GLU A 98 -8.35 10.61 4.31
C GLU A 98 -9.70 10.51 5.06
N ARG A 99 -10.82 10.79 4.37
CA ARG A 99 -12.16 10.67 4.96
C ARG A 99 -12.45 9.23 5.35
N VAL A 100 -12.25 8.30 4.41
CA VAL A 100 -12.46 6.85 4.63
C VAL A 100 -11.60 6.35 5.79
N GLN A 101 -10.32 6.75 5.82
CA GLN A 101 -9.41 6.34 6.89
C GLN A 101 -9.83 6.89 8.27
N ARG A 102 -10.28 8.15 8.33
CA ARG A 102 -10.80 8.72 9.59
C ARG A 102 -12.06 8.02 10.10
N GLU A 103 -12.97 7.64 9.20
CA GLU A 103 -14.16 6.88 9.55
C GLU A 103 -13.80 5.51 10.10
N LYS A 104 -12.89 4.80 9.45
CA LYS A 104 -12.39 3.50 9.91
C LYS A 104 -11.71 3.59 11.28
N GLN A 105 -10.88 4.62 11.51
CA GLN A 105 -10.26 4.84 12.84
C GLN A 105 -11.30 5.06 13.95
N LYS A 106 -12.40 5.78 13.65
CA LYS A 106 -13.50 5.95 14.60
C LYS A 106 -14.22 4.62 14.88
N GLU A 107 -14.51 3.86 13.84
CA GLU A 107 -15.15 2.55 13.94
C GLU A 107 -14.26 1.58 14.73
N PHE A 108 -12.97 1.51 14.41
CA PHE A 108 -12.00 0.70 15.15
C PHE A 108 -11.99 1.03 16.64
N LYS A 109 -11.93 2.31 17.00
CA LYS A 109 -11.99 2.76 18.39
C LYS A 109 -13.31 2.38 19.08
N ALA A 110 -14.43 2.50 18.37
CA ALA A 110 -15.75 2.17 18.90
C ALA A 110 -15.91 0.67 19.14
N ASN A 111 -15.35 -0.16 18.26
CA ASN A 111 -15.46 -1.62 18.31
C ASN A 111 -14.45 -2.29 19.26
N ASN A 112 -13.37 -1.58 19.63
CA ASN A 112 -12.28 -2.12 20.47
C ASN A 112 -11.98 -1.24 21.70
N PRO A 113 -13.00 -0.90 22.54
CA PRO A 113 -12.80 0.01 23.66
C PRO A 113 -11.81 -0.51 24.71
N GLU A 114 -11.78 -1.83 24.93
CA GLU A 114 -10.89 -2.47 25.89
C GLU A 114 -9.44 -2.43 25.43
N LEU A 115 -9.17 -2.71 24.16
CA LEU A 115 -7.85 -2.60 23.55
C LEU A 115 -7.31 -1.17 23.65
N PHE A 116 -8.15 -0.15 23.40
CA PHE A 116 -7.80 1.26 23.57
C PHE A 116 -7.58 1.64 25.03
N GLY A 117 -8.33 1.04 25.95
CA GLY A 117 -8.19 1.25 27.41
C GLY A 117 -6.89 0.66 27.95
N ARG A 118 -6.57 -0.57 27.54
CA ARG A 118 -5.41 -1.30 28.05
C ARG A 118 -4.09 -0.89 27.39
N TYR A 119 -4.10 -0.69 26.05
CA TYR A 119 -2.93 -0.35 25.25
C TYR A 119 -3.12 0.92 24.44
N PRO A 120 -3.28 2.10 25.06
CA PRO A 120 -3.66 3.34 24.37
C PRO A 120 -2.64 3.82 23.35
N LYS A 121 -1.34 3.68 23.63
CA LYS A 121 -0.27 4.08 22.68
C LYS A 121 -0.25 3.20 21.45
N PHE A 122 -0.29 1.87 21.64
CA PHE A 122 -0.35 0.87 20.57
C PHE A 122 -1.61 1.05 19.72
N SER A 123 -2.79 1.09 20.34
CA SER A 123 -4.07 1.23 19.64
C SER A 123 -4.16 2.53 18.85
N LYS A 124 -3.59 3.62 19.36
CA LYS A 124 -3.51 4.90 18.65
C LYS A 124 -2.55 4.84 17.45
N ALA A 125 -1.44 4.12 17.57
CA ALA A 125 -0.51 3.90 16.46
C ALA A 125 -1.14 2.99 15.40
N LEU A 126 -1.74 1.87 15.81
CA LEU A 126 -2.46 0.95 14.94
C LEU A 126 -3.57 1.65 14.16
N ALA A 127 -4.41 2.45 14.84
CA ALA A 127 -5.50 3.18 14.20
C ALA A 127 -5.05 4.14 13.08
N LYS A 128 -3.79 4.59 13.08
CA LYS A 128 -3.25 5.46 12.02
C LYS A 128 -2.87 4.72 10.75
N VAL A 129 -2.50 3.44 10.88
CA VAL A 129 -2.01 2.61 9.78
C VAL A 129 -3.07 1.68 9.22
N LEU A 130 -4.19 1.51 9.92
CA LEU A 130 -5.31 0.67 9.47
C LEU A 130 -5.91 1.18 8.16
N ASP A 131 -6.16 0.24 7.29
CA ASP A 131 -6.76 0.43 5.97
C ASP A 131 -8.11 -0.33 5.87
N PRO A 132 -8.98 -0.06 4.92
CA PRO A 132 -10.27 -0.75 4.78
C PRO A 132 -10.20 -2.27 4.67
N SER A 133 -9.07 -2.82 4.21
CA SER A 133 -8.87 -4.27 4.08
C SER A 133 -8.34 -4.97 5.33
N ASP A 134 -7.94 -4.20 6.35
CA ASP A 134 -7.36 -4.76 7.56
C ASP A 134 -8.42 -5.39 8.47
N GLU A 135 -8.01 -6.41 9.20
CA GLU A 135 -8.88 -7.17 10.11
C GLU A 135 -8.32 -7.14 11.52
N ILE A 136 -9.22 -6.92 12.48
CA ILE A 136 -8.97 -7.13 13.90
C ILE A 136 -9.96 -8.16 14.38
N LYS A 137 -9.43 -9.33 14.75
CA LYS A 137 -10.26 -10.46 15.22
C LYS A 137 -10.88 -10.14 16.57
N PRO A 138 -12.05 -10.74 16.88
CA PRO A 138 -12.61 -10.71 18.24
C PRO A 138 -11.61 -11.22 19.29
N ALA A 139 -11.83 -10.88 20.55
CA ALA A 139 -11.08 -11.42 21.69
C ALA A 139 -11.09 -12.95 21.70
N ALA A 140 -9.94 -13.55 22.01
CA ALA A 140 -9.90 -14.99 22.29
C ALA A 140 -10.45 -15.29 23.68
N THR A 141 -10.99 -16.48 23.84
CA THR A 141 -11.36 -17.01 25.19
C THR A 141 -10.14 -17.65 25.87
N GLU A 142 -10.18 -17.75 27.20
CA GLU A 142 -9.17 -18.48 27.98
C GLU A 142 -9.03 -19.94 27.51
N GLU A 143 -10.13 -20.60 27.13
CA GLU A 143 -10.14 -21.95 26.58
C GLU A 143 -9.40 -22.03 25.25
N GLN A 144 -9.61 -21.06 24.34
CA GLN A 144 -8.93 -21.00 23.04
C GLN A 144 -7.43 -20.78 23.21
N ILE A 145 -7.03 -19.90 24.15
CA ILE A 145 -5.62 -19.67 24.46
C ILE A 145 -4.99 -20.93 25.07
N GLY A 146 -5.63 -21.57 26.05
CA GLY A 146 -5.14 -22.81 26.66
C GLY A 146 -5.03 -23.98 25.67
N ASN A 147 -5.95 -24.07 24.70
CA ASN A 147 -5.88 -25.06 23.62
C ASN A 147 -4.66 -24.78 22.71
N GLN A 148 -4.39 -23.52 22.37
CA GLN A 148 -3.24 -23.17 21.53
C GLN A 148 -1.93 -23.40 22.27
N GLU A 149 -1.83 -23.07 23.57
CA GLU A 149 -0.70 -23.40 24.43
C GLU A 149 -0.44 -24.90 24.47
N SER A 150 -1.49 -25.70 24.53
CA SER A 150 -1.38 -27.17 24.52
C SER A 150 -0.92 -27.73 23.18
N VAL A 151 -1.35 -27.14 22.06
CA VAL A 151 -0.90 -27.51 20.71
C VAL A 151 0.57 -27.19 20.50
N LEU A 152 1.00 -26.03 21.01
CA LEU A 152 2.38 -25.56 20.86
C LEU A 152 3.32 -26.18 21.91
N ASP A 153 2.78 -26.87 22.93
CA ASP A 153 3.54 -27.27 24.12
C ASP A 153 4.39 -26.09 24.68
N PHE A 154 3.72 -24.93 24.84
CA PHE A 154 4.34 -23.67 25.16
C PHE A 154 3.37 -22.81 25.98
N THR A 155 3.81 -22.29 27.10
CA THR A 155 2.98 -21.37 27.92
C THR A 155 3.23 -19.94 27.46
N LEU A 156 2.19 -19.24 27.05
CA LEU A 156 2.30 -17.84 26.64
C LEU A 156 2.64 -16.94 27.83
N PRO A 157 3.56 -15.98 27.66
CA PRO A 157 3.80 -14.93 28.65
C PRO A 157 2.50 -14.22 29.03
N SER A 158 2.38 -13.82 30.31
CA SER A 158 1.15 -13.24 30.84
C SER A 158 0.63 -12.04 30.04
N GLN A 159 1.54 -11.17 29.58
CA GLN A 159 1.20 -9.98 28.76
C GLN A 159 0.71 -10.36 27.37
N VAL A 160 1.28 -11.39 26.73
CA VAL A 160 0.84 -11.89 25.43
C VAL A 160 -0.54 -12.54 25.57
N ARG A 161 -0.77 -13.28 26.65
CA ARG A 161 -2.07 -13.86 27.00
C ARG A 161 -3.13 -12.79 27.21
N GLU A 162 -2.81 -11.74 27.99
CA GLU A 162 -3.69 -10.57 28.16
C GLU A 162 -4.01 -9.87 26.82
N PHE A 163 -3.04 -9.76 25.93
CA PHE A 163 -3.27 -9.19 24.60
C PHE A 163 -4.27 -10.02 23.79
N PHE A 164 -4.13 -11.35 23.77
CA PHE A 164 -5.05 -12.22 23.04
C PHE A 164 -6.45 -12.28 23.66
N LEU A 165 -6.60 -12.00 24.93
CA LEU A 165 -7.91 -11.78 25.57
C LEU A 165 -8.60 -10.48 25.11
N LEU A 166 -7.90 -9.59 24.42
CA LEU A 166 -8.48 -8.37 23.83
C LEU A 166 -8.72 -8.52 22.32
N THR A 167 -7.90 -9.31 21.64
CA THR A 167 -8.02 -9.62 20.21
C THR A 167 -7.29 -10.91 19.89
N ALA A 168 -7.93 -11.86 19.21
CA ALA A 168 -7.29 -13.09 18.77
C ALA A 168 -6.29 -12.89 17.63
N GLY A 169 -6.28 -11.71 17.00
CA GLY A 169 -5.33 -11.42 15.93
C GLY A 169 -5.55 -10.06 15.28
N ILE A 170 -4.50 -9.57 14.65
CA ILE A 170 -4.47 -8.31 13.90
C ILE A 170 -3.80 -8.59 12.56
N TYR A 171 -4.51 -8.26 11.47
CA TYR A 171 -4.03 -8.36 10.09
C TYR A 171 -3.97 -6.97 9.51
N VAL A 172 -2.77 -6.46 9.26
CA VAL A 172 -2.56 -5.15 8.67
C VAL A 172 -1.99 -5.32 7.27
N SER A 173 -2.68 -4.82 6.26
CA SER A 173 -2.32 -4.92 4.84
C SER A 173 -0.97 -4.31 4.51
N THR A 174 -0.44 -3.44 5.38
CA THR A 174 0.92 -2.92 5.32
C THR A 174 1.99 -3.94 5.69
N GLY A 175 1.60 -5.15 6.07
CA GLY A 175 2.51 -6.29 6.18
C GLY A 175 2.78 -6.81 7.59
N VAL A 176 1.87 -6.59 8.53
CA VAL A 176 1.98 -7.15 9.88
C VAL A 176 0.82 -8.09 10.15
N ILE A 177 1.12 -9.31 10.54
CA ILE A 177 0.14 -10.30 11.02
C ILE A 177 0.54 -10.71 12.43
N ILE A 178 -0.41 -10.59 13.38
CA ILE A 178 -0.34 -11.18 14.71
C ILE A 178 -1.58 -12.05 14.83
N ASP A 179 -1.43 -13.35 15.05
CA ASP A 179 -2.57 -14.29 15.07
C ASP A 179 -2.33 -15.41 16.07
N LEU A 180 -3.18 -15.52 17.09
CA LEU A 180 -3.14 -16.59 18.07
C LEU A 180 -3.17 -17.98 17.42
N PHE A 181 -4.03 -18.17 16.44
CA PHE A 181 -4.23 -19.46 15.77
C PHE A 181 -3.23 -19.73 14.64
N GLY A 182 -2.45 -18.71 14.25
CA GLY A 182 -1.35 -18.80 13.31
C GLY A 182 0.01 -19.00 13.96
N MET A 183 0.10 -19.06 15.30
CA MET A 183 1.35 -19.29 16.00
C MET A 183 1.88 -20.69 15.73
N PHE A 184 3.21 -20.80 15.59
CA PHE A 184 3.91 -22.07 15.35
C PHE A 184 5.29 -22.10 15.98
N ASP A 185 5.83 -23.29 16.15
CA ASP A 185 7.19 -23.50 16.67
C ASP A 185 8.24 -23.25 15.62
N LEU A 186 9.34 -22.63 16.01
CA LEU A 186 10.54 -22.45 15.21
C LEU A 186 11.77 -22.82 16.02
N THR A 187 12.65 -23.64 15.47
CA THR A 187 13.95 -23.94 16.09
C THR A 187 15.06 -23.23 15.34
N LEU A 188 15.76 -22.34 16.00
CA LEU A 188 16.89 -21.59 15.46
C LEU A 188 18.11 -21.80 16.37
N HIS A 189 19.23 -22.18 15.75
CA HIS A 189 20.51 -22.47 16.46
C HIS A 189 20.41 -23.44 17.64
N GLY A 190 19.42 -24.33 17.60
CA GLY A 190 19.17 -25.31 18.67
C GLY A 190 18.26 -24.81 19.80
N GLU A 191 17.85 -23.56 19.78
CA GLU A 191 16.86 -22.97 20.69
C GLU A 191 15.48 -22.99 20.09
N ARG A 192 14.47 -23.18 20.93
CA ARG A 192 13.06 -23.23 20.53
C ARG A 192 12.39 -21.90 20.77
N TYR A 193 11.71 -21.41 19.74
CA TYR A 193 10.92 -20.17 19.77
C TYR A 193 9.49 -20.45 19.37
N CYS A 194 8.57 -19.57 19.78
CA CYS A 194 7.22 -19.53 19.26
C CYS A 194 7.05 -18.30 18.37
N VAL A 195 6.70 -18.48 17.10
CA VAL A 195 6.40 -17.38 16.19
C VAL A 195 5.03 -16.84 16.53
N SER A 196 4.97 -15.57 16.96
CA SER A 196 3.73 -14.89 17.36
C SER A 196 3.20 -13.92 16.30
N GLY A 197 4.01 -13.60 15.31
CA GLY A 197 3.63 -12.69 14.25
C GLY A 197 4.65 -12.67 13.13
N GLU A 198 4.22 -12.14 11.99
CA GLU A 198 5.01 -12.08 10.76
C GLU A 198 4.94 -10.69 10.15
N PHE A 199 6.07 -10.26 9.58
CA PHE A 199 6.19 -9.12 8.69
C PHE A 199 6.51 -9.65 7.30
N TRP A 200 5.61 -9.50 6.36
CA TRP A 200 5.75 -10.11 5.03
C TRP A 200 5.85 -9.10 3.89
N LYS A 201 5.56 -7.83 4.14
CA LYS A 201 5.68 -6.78 3.13
C LYS A 201 7.05 -6.12 3.26
N ASP A 202 7.82 -6.15 2.19
CA ASP A 202 9.14 -5.53 2.05
C ASP A 202 10.29 -6.22 2.82
N THR A 203 10.02 -7.24 3.64
CA THR A 203 11.01 -7.86 4.53
C THR A 203 11.29 -9.34 4.25
N GLY A 204 10.50 -9.98 3.38
CA GLY A 204 10.74 -11.38 3.00
C GLY A 204 10.50 -12.40 4.11
N ASP A 205 9.37 -12.26 4.82
CA ASP A 205 8.91 -13.17 5.88
C ASP A 205 9.63 -13.05 7.24
N ASP A 206 10.01 -11.83 7.62
CA ASP A 206 10.55 -11.57 8.95
C ASP A 206 9.53 -11.90 10.04
N GLN A 207 10.00 -12.37 11.21
CA GLN A 207 9.14 -12.95 12.23
C GLN A 207 9.32 -12.29 13.60
N LEU A 208 8.23 -12.30 14.38
CA LEU A 208 8.24 -11.99 15.81
C LEU A 208 8.31 -13.30 16.62
N LEU A 209 9.41 -13.49 17.31
CA LEU A 209 9.68 -14.68 18.09
C LEU A 209 9.45 -14.41 19.56
N LEU A 210 8.71 -15.29 20.23
CA LEU A 210 8.63 -15.38 21.69
C LEU A 210 9.63 -16.43 22.17
N TYR A 211 10.48 -16.04 23.11
CA TYR A 211 11.36 -16.98 23.78
C TYR A 211 10.71 -17.46 25.09
N PRO A 212 10.68 -18.79 25.35
CA PRO A 212 9.93 -19.35 26.47
C PRO A 212 10.40 -18.89 27.85
N ASP A 213 11.70 -18.65 28.01
CA ASP A 213 12.32 -18.52 29.30
C ASP A 213 12.44 -17.08 29.84
N ASP A 214 12.23 -16.05 29.00
CA ASP A 214 12.50 -14.66 29.40
C ASP A 214 11.43 -13.63 29.07
N GLU A 215 10.29 -14.05 28.55
CA GLU A 215 9.19 -13.15 28.12
C GLU A 215 9.61 -12.07 27.11
N THR A 216 10.75 -12.27 26.41
CA THR A 216 11.22 -11.31 25.42
C THR A 216 10.62 -11.60 24.04
N ILE A 217 10.40 -10.53 23.26
CA ILE A 217 10.05 -10.62 21.86
C ILE A 217 11.28 -10.29 21.04
N TRP A 218 11.64 -11.21 20.16
CA TRP A 218 12.74 -11.08 19.23
C TRP A 218 12.22 -10.82 17.83
N TYR A 219 12.86 -9.95 17.11
CA TYR A 219 12.65 -9.79 15.68
C TYR A 219 13.69 -10.64 14.94
N TYR A 220 13.22 -11.51 14.07
CA TYR A 220 14.05 -12.34 13.22
C TYR A 220 13.95 -11.86 11.76
N ALA A 221 15.06 -11.34 11.24
CA ALA A 221 15.20 -10.94 9.85
C ALA A 221 15.64 -12.15 9.03
N HIS A 222 14.76 -12.69 8.20
CA HIS A 222 14.97 -13.94 7.45
C HIS A 222 16.19 -13.92 6.52
N GLY A 223 16.65 -12.74 6.07
CA GLY A 223 17.76 -12.60 5.14
C GLY A 223 19.16 -12.60 5.75
N ASP A 224 19.29 -12.35 7.04
CA ASP A 224 20.59 -12.02 7.66
C ASP A 224 21.09 -13.07 8.66
N ASP A 225 20.32 -14.13 8.97
CA ASP A 225 20.59 -15.11 10.04
C ASP A 225 20.89 -14.50 11.43
N ASP A 226 20.61 -13.19 11.60
CA ASP A 226 20.88 -12.43 12.81
C ASP A 226 19.58 -12.09 13.55
N TYR A 227 19.63 -12.25 14.88
CA TYR A 227 18.54 -11.85 15.76
C TYR A 227 18.71 -10.39 16.15
N ILE A 228 17.66 -9.61 15.96
CA ILE A 228 17.60 -8.27 16.53
C ILE A 228 16.58 -8.31 17.67
N LEU A 229 17.02 -8.08 18.89
CA LEU A 229 16.14 -7.85 20.02
C LEU A 229 15.30 -6.60 19.76
N VAL A 230 14.01 -6.78 19.57
CA VAL A 230 13.17 -5.67 19.13
C VAL A 230 12.52 -4.97 20.30
N VAL A 231 12.09 -5.65 21.33
CA VAL A 231 11.39 -4.94 22.42
C VAL A 231 11.13 -5.88 23.59
N GLY A 232 11.52 -5.49 24.81
CA GLY A 232 10.75 -5.91 25.97
C GLY A 232 9.35 -5.31 25.83
N ILE A 233 8.30 -6.06 26.04
CA ILE A 233 6.96 -5.51 26.10
C ILE A 233 6.88 -4.68 27.39
N TYR A 234 7.41 -3.46 27.35
CA TYR A 234 7.15 -2.49 28.38
C TYR A 234 5.81 -1.85 28.10
N CYS A 235 4.78 -2.41 28.67
CA CYS A 235 3.49 -1.74 28.79
C CYS A 235 3.54 -0.85 30.04
N ASP A 236 4.04 0.39 29.89
CA ASP A 236 3.74 1.49 30.80
C ASP A 236 2.42 2.16 30.38
#